data_58eab42da60337631ea9e123bdb515be
#
_entry.id   58eab42da60337631ea9e123bdb515be
#
_cell.length_a   1.000
_cell.length_b   1.000
_cell.length_c   1.000
_cell.angle_alpha   90.00
_cell.angle_beta   90.00
_cell.angle_gamma   90.00
#
_symmetry.space_group_name_H-M   'P 1'
#
loop_
_entity.id
_entity.type
_entity.pdbx_description
1 polymer ?
#
loop_
_entity_poly.entity_id
_entity_poly.type
_entity_poly.pdbx_seq_one_letter_code
_entity_poly.pdbx_strand_id
1 'polypeptide(L)'
;MTTDGHCTPVDVALIGGGIMSATLGAMLALLQPHWRVTVIERADALATESSHPWNNAGTGHSGYCELNYMPDPADGATPAAVAAQFALSRRWWAHLVETGLLDPGFVTTTPHMDVVFGDRDIAYLRRRFDTLRAVPAFAGMRYSQDPTVIAGWAPLVMAGRDPSQRVAATWHPAGTDIDFGVLTRQLTRLITGDTLLGHEARTVTRTPNGGWRIAGRCGRQRFELDADRVFIGAGGHTLTLLQRAGLPEIRGYGVLPVGAAFLRCSDQEIAAQHHAKVYGQASLGAPPMSVPHLDRRVVDGDAHLMFGPYATFSTRLLTNGRVTDFFGTVRPHNARALIRAISGNRDLLGYLIGQLLASRGRRFEQLRRYYPHADPRDWEWITAGQRAQLIAPNGELRTGTELVVSADGTIAGLLGASPGASTAVPIMIDLLRRWFPAEWSSWRHRAEFGLLAS
;
A
#
# COMPACT_ATOMS: atom_id res chain seq x y z
N MET A 1 14.89 -24.65 17.17
CA MET A 1 14.46 -24.21 18.51
C MET A 1 15.17 -25.09 19.54
N THR A 2 15.80 -24.46 20.52
CA THR A 2 16.29 -25.19 21.71
C THR A 2 15.11 -25.60 22.58
N THR A 3 15.27 -26.57 23.46
CA THR A 3 14.22 -27.06 24.38
C THR A 3 13.58 -25.99 25.26
N ASP A 4 14.20 -24.82 25.40
CA ASP A 4 13.75 -23.69 26.22
C ASP A 4 13.04 -22.57 25.46
N GLY A 5 12.67 -22.78 24.18
CA GLY A 5 11.98 -21.79 23.36
C GLY A 5 12.86 -20.62 22.87
N HIS A 6 14.17 -20.66 23.10
CA HIS A 6 15.13 -19.70 22.54
C HIS A 6 15.48 -20.05 21.09
N CYS A 7 15.35 -19.08 20.20
CA CYS A 7 15.85 -19.18 18.83
C CYS A 7 17.32 -18.75 18.77
N THR A 8 18.05 -19.27 17.80
CA THR A 8 19.43 -18.82 17.56
C THR A 8 19.44 -17.33 17.21
N PRO A 9 20.33 -16.49 17.78
CA PRO A 9 20.45 -15.06 17.47
C PRO A 9 20.63 -14.82 15.97
N VAL A 10 20.12 -13.68 15.49
CA VAL A 10 20.14 -13.29 14.08
C VAL A 10 20.68 -11.88 13.90
N ASP A 11 21.20 -11.56 12.71
CA ASP A 11 21.70 -10.22 12.39
C ASP A 11 20.51 -9.24 12.27
N VAL A 12 19.43 -9.67 11.60
CA VAL A 12 18.22 -8.83 11.42
C VAL A 12 16.95 -9.65 11.63
N ALA A 13 16.06 -9.14 12.48
CA ALA A 13 14.71 -9.66 12.62
C ALA A 13 13.71 -8.74 11.93
N LEU A 14 12.84 -9.32 11.10
CA LEU A 14 11.77 -8.63 10.36
C LEU A 14 10.41 -9.06 10.96
N ILE A 15 9.73 -8.15 11.64
CA ILE A 15 8.43 -8.45 12.26
C ILE A 15 7.30 -8.06 11.31
N GLY A 16 6.57 -9.07 10.82
CA GLY A 16 5.50 -8.99 9.82
C GLY A 16 5.94 -9.52 8.47
N GLY A 17 5.15 -10.45 7.91
CA GLY A 17 5.39 -11.13 6.62
C GLY A 17 4.77 -10.41 5.42
N GLY A 18 4.77 -9.08 5.41
CA GLY A 18 4.28 -8.26 4.31
C GLY A 18 5.37 -7.77 3.35
N ILE A 19 4.96 -7.09 2.29
CA ILE A 19 5.83 -6.62 1.20
C ILE A 19 7.04 -5.79 1.67
N MET A 20 6.89 -5.00 2.75
CA MET A 20 7.98 -4.17 3.25
C MET A 20 9.11 -5.01 3.83
N SER A 21 8.77 -5.95 4.72
CA SER A 21 9.73 -6.89 5.30
C SER A 21 10.36 -7.79 4.23
N ALA A 22 9.55 -8.28 3.29
CA ALA A 22 10.04 -9.11 2.18
C ALA A 22 11.02 -8.34 1.28
N THR A 23 10.71 -7.07 0.96
CA THR A 23 11.62 -6.21 0.17
C THR A 23 12.93 -5.95 0.90
N LEU A 24 12.87 -5.56 2.18
CA LEU A 24 14.08 -5.33 2.98
C LEU A 24 14.92 -6.60 3.13
N GLY A 25 14.26 -7.72 3.44
CA GLY A 25 14.94 -9.00 3.63
C GLY A 25 15.63 -9.49 2.36
N ALA A 26 14.96 -9.38 1.20
CA ALA A 26 15.57 -9.72 -0.09
C ALA A 26 16.77 -8.81 -0.41
N MET A 27 16.68 -7.50 -0.16
CA MET A 27 17.81 -6.58 -0.33
C MET A 27 18.98 -6.96 0.57
N LEU A 28 18.73 -7.26 1.84
CA LEU A 28 19.76 -7.66 2.78
C LEU A 28 20.41 -8.99 2.38
N ALA A 29 19.63 -9.96 1.92
CA ALA A 29 20.15 -11.24 1.44
C ALA A 29 21.10 -11.08 0.23
N LEU A 30 20.75 -10.18 -0.69
CA LEU A 30 21.60 -9.88 -1.85
C LEU A 30 22.88 -9.10 -1.47
N LEU A 31 22.79 -8.19 -0.49
CA LEU A 31 23.91 -7.36 -0.06
C LEU A 31 24.84 -8.07 0.92
N GLN A 32 24.28 -8.89 1.78
CA GLN A 32 24.97 -9.58 2.89
C GLN A 32 24.51 -11.05 2.96
N PRO A 33 24.93 -11.89 2.00
CA PRO A 33 24.45 -13.29 1.91
C PRO A 33 24.84 -14.16 3.11
N HIS A 34 25.74 -13.69 3.94
CA HIS A 34 26.16 -14.40 5.17
C HIS A 34 25.33 -14.00 6.40
N TRP A 35 24.52 -12.96 6.33
CA TRP A 35 23.67 -12.54 7.44
C TRP A 35 22.46 -13.46 7.58
N ARG A 36 22.10 -13.72 8.81
CA ARG A 36 20.84 -14.40 9.14
C ARG A 36 19.74 -13.35 9.28
N VAL A 37 18.87 -13.31 8.29
CA VAL A 37 17.69 -12.43 8.28
C VAL A 37 16.47 -13.29 8.51
N THR A 38 15.75 -13.10 9.63
CA THR A 38 14.60 -13.92 10.00
C THR A 38 13.31 -13.13 9.97
N VAL A 39 12.29 -13.68 9.31
CA VAL A 39 10.91 -13.14 9.29
C VAL A 39 10.11 -13.76 10.42
N ILE A 40 9.41 -12.93 11.20
CA ILE A 40 8.47 -13.35 12.24
C ILE A 40 7.08 -12.92 11.83
N GLU A 41 6.22 -13.88 11.49
CA GLU A 41 4.83 -13.60 11.07
C GLU A 41 3.84 -14.33 12.00
N ARG A 42 2.86 -13.58 12.49
CA ARG A 42 1.84 -14.13 13.41
C ARG A 42 0.82 -15.04 12.74
N ALA A 43 0.57 -14.84 11.45
CA ALA A 43 -0.30 -15.69 10.66
C ALA A 43 0.41 -17.00 10.26
N ASP A 44 -0.35 -17.95 9.78
CA ASP A 44 0.13 -19.22 9.25
C ASP A 44 0.63 -19.15 7.81
N ALA A 45 0.51 -17.96 7.18
CA ALA A 45 0.99 -17.66 5.84
C ALA A 45 1.49 -16.23 5.73
N LEU A 46 2.32 -15.98 4.69
CA LEU A 46 2.80 -14.65 4.31
C LEU A 46 1.73 -13.88 3.55
N ALA A 47 1.83 -12.55 3.58
CA ALA A 47 0.99 -11.64 2.79
C ALA A 47 -0.52 -11.76 3.05
N THR A 48 -0.93 -12.04 4.27
CA THR A 48 -2.36 -12.26 4.63
C THR A 48 -3.12 -10.99 4.98
N GLU A 49 -2.41 -9.88 5.20
CA GLU A 49 -3.01 -8.58 5.55
C GLU A 49 -2.92 -7.60 4.35
N SER A 50 -2.35 -6.41 4.51
CA SER A 50 -2.34 -5.37 3.45
C SER A 50 -1.71 -5.82 2.13
N SER A 51 -0.80 -6.79 2.13
CA SER A 51 -0.18 -7.37 0.93
C SER A 51 -1.02 -8.45 0.25
N HIS A 52 -2.11 -8.90 0.87
CA HIS A 52 -3.03 -9.86 0.25
C HIS A 52 -3.67 -9.26 -1.00
N PRO A 53 -3.77 -9.99 -2.14
CA PRO A 53 -4.21 -9.41 -3.41
C PRO A 53 -5.61 -8.78 -3.35
N TRP A 54 -6.49 -9.26 -2.48
CA TRP A 54 -7.85 -8.70 -2.29
C TRP A 54 -7.93 -7.60 -1.24
N ASN A 55 -6.85 -7.31 -0.53
CA ASN A 55 -6.80 -6.26 0.49
C ASN A 55 -6.25 -4.92 -0.03
N ASN A 56 -5.89 -4.86 -1.32
CA ASN A 56 -5.39 -3.67 -2.00
C ASN A 56 -5.87 -3.66 -3.46
N ALA A 57 -5.75 -2.52 -4.12
CA ALA A 57 -6.14 -2.36 -5.51
C ALA A 57 -5.11 -2.89 -6.52
N GLY A 58 -3.93 -3.32 -6.09
CA GLY A 58 -2.83 -3.75 -6.96
C GLY A 58 -2.28 -2.67 -7.89
N THR A 59 -2.62 -1.41 -7.66
CA THR A 59 -2.22 -0.32 -8.54
C THR A 59 -0.73 -0.03 -8.39
N GLY A 60 -0.01 -0.07 -9.50
CA GLY A 60 1.31 0.52 -9.58
C GLY A 60 1.20 2.04 -9.68
N HIS A 61 1.54 2.74 -8.59
CA HIS A 61 1.33 4.18 -8.48
C HIS A 61 2.28 4.97 -9.40
N SER A 62 1.93 5.01 -10.68
CA SER A 62 2.68 5.73 -11.72
C SER A 62 2.29 7.21 -11.83
N GLY A 63 1.32 7.68 -11.04
CA GLY A 63 0.77 9.03 -11.14
C GLY A 63 -0.13 9.24 -12.36
N TYR A 64 -0.45 8.18 -13.12
CA TYR A 64 -1.22 8.30 -14.35
C TYR A 64 -2.70 8.59 -14.09
N CYS A 65 -3.28 8.00 -13.06
CA CYS A 65 -4.71 8.03 -12.77
C CYS A 65 -5.09 8.56 -11.38
N GLU A 66 -4.14 8.94 -10.54
CA GLU A 66 -4.48 9.42 -9.20
C GLU A 66 -4.65 10.95 -9.19
N LEU A 67 -5.86 11.43 -9.50
CA LEU A 67 -6.17 12.88 -9.61
C LEU A 67 -5.91 13.65 -8.31
N ASN A 68 -6.05 12.99 -7.17
CA ASN A 68 -5.81 13.56 -5.84
C ASN A 68 -4.34 13.88 -5.54
N TYR A 69 -3.39 13.35 -6.32
CA TYR A 69 -1.98 13.76 -6.22
C TYR A 69 -1.70 15.13 -6.88
N MET A 70 -2.67 15.65 -7.61
CA MET A 70 -2.54 16.90 -8.35
C MET A 70 -3.78 17.80 -8.13
N PRO A 71 -4.05 18.26 -6.88
CA PRO A 71 -5.21 19.11 -6.61
C PRO A 71 -5.16 20.44 -7.39
N ASP A 72 -3.98 21.00 -7.61
CA ASP A 72 -3.71 22.05 -8.58
C ASP A 72 -3.28 21.43 -9.92
N PRO A 73 -4.09 21.54 -10.98
CA PRO A 73 -3.75 20.95 -12.26
C PRO A 73 -2.54 21.61 -12.98
N ALA A 74 -1.97 22.65 -12.40
CA ALA A 74 -0.75 23.30 -12.90
C ALA A 74 0.53 22.79 -12.21
N ASP A 75 0.42 22.06 -11.06
CA ASP A 75 1.55 21.55 -10.31
C ASP A 75 1.69 20.02 -10.46
N GLY A 76 2.57 19.59 -11.36
CA GLY A 76 2.89 18.18 -11.60
C GLY A 76 3.97 17.57 -10.70
N ALA A 77 4.46 18.26 -9.69
CA ALA A 77 5.59 17.82 -8.88
C ALA A 77 5.29 16.52 -8.09
N THR A 78 4.14 16.46 -7.43
CA THR A 78 3.75 15.26 -6.65
C THR A 78 3.54 14.03 -7.53
N PRO A 79 2.76 14.07 -8.65
CA PRO A 79 2.66 12.92 -9.55
C PRO A 79 4.03 12.47 -10.09
N ALA A 80 4.89 13.41 -10.47
CA ALA A 80 6.23 13.09 -10.98
C ALA A 80 7.11 12.40 -9.91
N ALA A 81 7.07 12.87 -8.67
CA ALA A 81 7.80 12.25 -7.56
C ALA A 81 7.33 10.81 -7.28
N VAL A 82 6.00 10.58 -7.27
CA VAL A 82 5.42 9.24 -7.08
C VAL A 82 5.78 8.32 -8.25
N ALA A 83 5.71 8.83 -9.49
CA ALA A 83 6.11 8.09 -10.69
C ALA A 83 7.58 7.66 -10.61
N ALA A 84 8.49 8.54 -10.18
CA ALA A 84 9.91 8.24 -10.02
C ALA A 84 10.14 7.14 -8.95
N GLN A 85 9.45 7.20 -7.82
CA GLN A 85 9.53 6.18 -6.77
C GLN A 85 9.06 4.81 -7.28
N PHE A 86 7.96 4.78 -8.01
CA PHE A 86 7.46 3.53 -8.57
C PHE A 86 8.34 2.99 -9.69
N ALA A 87 8.89 3.86 -10.55
CA ALA A 87 9.84 3.46 -11.58
C ALA A 87 11.08 2.78 -10.99
N LEU A 88 11.55 3.24 -9.83
CA LEU A 88 12.64 2.58 -9.10
C LEU A 88 12.25 1.18 -8.63
N SER A 89 11.06 1.01 -8.08
CA SER A 89 10.54 -0.32 -7.70
C SER A 89 10.45 -1.26 -8.90
N ARG A 90 9.87 -0.80 -10.01
CA ARG A 90 9.76 -1.59 -11.24
C ARG A 90 11.12 -2.00 -11.80
N ARG A 91 12.09 -1.10 -11.78
CA ARG A 91 13.45 -1.39 -12.28
C ARG A 91 14.10 -2.49 -11.46
N TRP A 92 14.01 -2.41 -10.12
CA TRP A 92 14.57 -3.43 -9.25
C TRP A 92 13.89 -4.79 -9.45
N TRP A 93 12.55 -4.83 -9.50
CA TRP A 93 11.82 -6.07 -9.76
C TRP A 93 12.16 -6.66 -11.15
N ALA A 94 12.25 -5.83 -12.19
CA ALA A 94 12.64 -6.28 -13.53
C ALA A 94 14.04 -6.90 -13.51
N HIS A 95 15.00 -6.27 -12.84
CA HIS A 95 16.34 -6.83 -12.67
C HIS A 95 16.32 -8.20 -11.97
N LEU A 96 15.51 -8.37 -10.91
CA LEU A 96 15.39 -9.67 -10.24
C LEU A 96 14.73 -10.73 -11.14
N VAL A 97 13.82 -10.34 -12.00
CA VAL A 97 13.24 -11.26 -13.02
C VAL A 97 14.28 -11.61 -14.06
N GLU A 98 15.00 -10.65 -14.62
CA GLU A 98 16.05 -10.84 -15.63
C GLU A 98 17.17 -11.75 -15.14
N THR A 99 17.50 -11.68 -13.84
CA THR A 99 18.49 -12.54 -13.19
C THR A 99 17.96 -13.89 -12.71
N GLY A 100 16.67 -14.18 -12.96
CA GLY A 100 16.03 -15.44 -12.58
C GLY A 100 15.74 -15.61 -11.08
N LEU A 101 15.81 -14.52 -10.30
CA LEU A 101 15.51 -14.53 -8.87
C LEU A 101 14.01 -14.42 -8.57
N LEU A 102 13.23 -13.84 -9.49
CA LEU A 102 11.77 -13.75 -9.42
C LEU A 102 11.12 -14.26 -10.71
N ASP A 103 9.93 -14.83 -10.60
CA ASP A 103 9.06 -15.10 -11.73
C ASP A 103 8.26 -13.84 -12.11
N PRO A 104 8.02 -13.56 -13.40
CA PRO A 104 7.41 -12.29 -13.84
C PRO A 104 5.90 -12.16 -13.56
N GLY A 105 5.20 -13.24 -13.20
CA GLY A 105 3.74 -13.32 -13.14
C GLY A 105 3.03 -12.42 -12.11
N PHE A 106 3.77 -11.68 -11.28
CA PHE A 106 3.19 -10.76 -10.29
C PHE A 106 2.85 -9.37 -10.86
N VAL A 107 3.29 -9.02 -12.07
CA VAL A 107 3.00 -7.75 -12.73
C VAL A 107 2.26 -7.99 -14.03
N THR A 108 1.08 -7.40 -14.17
CA THR A 108 0.29 -7.42 -15.41
C THR A 108 0.19 -5.99 -15.96
N THR A 109 0.50 -5.81 -17.23
CA THR A 109 0.22 -4.54 -17.91
C THR A 109 -1.28 -4.30 -17.93
N THR A 110 -1.70 -3.22 -17.29
CA THR A 110 -3.10 -2.82 -17.18
C THR A 110 -3.14 -1.30 -17.34
N PRO A 111 -3.66 -0.79 -18.45
CA PRO A 111 -3.73 0.65 -18.67
C PRO A 111 -4.37 1.38 -17.50
N HIS A 112 -3.87 2.58 -17.21
CA HIS A 112 -4.47 3.49 -16.24
C HIS A 112 -5.23 4.59 -16.94
N MET A 113 -6.41 4.92 -16.44
CA MET A 113 -7.33 5.86 -17.05
C MET A 113 -7.97 6.74 -15.97
N ASP A 114 -8.09 8.03 -16.25
CA ASP A 114 -9.04 8.88 -15.54
C ASP A 114 -10.29 9.07 -16.40
N VAL A 115 -11.45 9.10 -15.78
CA VAL A 115 -12.70 9.52 -16.42
C VAL A 115 -13.40 10.56 -15.56
N VAL A 116 -13.83 11.65 -16.19
CA VAL A 116 -14.53 12.74 -15.53
C VAL A 116 -15.77 13.18 -16.33
N PHE A 117 -16.73 13.76 -15.62
CA PHE A 117 -18.01 14.15 -16.18
C PHE A 117 -18.33 15.61 -15.83
N GLY A 118 -18.88 16.33 -16.82
CA GLY A 118 -19.26 17.74 -16.69
C GLY A 118 -18.12 18.73 -16.86
N ASP A 119 -18.46 19.96 -17.16
CA ASP A 119 -17.54 20.97 -17.69
C ASP A 119 -16.39 21.33 -16.76
N ARG A 120 -16.67 21.43 -15.46
CA ARG A 120 -15.64 21.75 -14.44
C ARG A 120 -14.53 20.70 -14.41
N ASP A 121 -14.92 19.44 -14.32
CA ASP A 121 -13.96 18.34 -14.15
C ASP A 121 -13.26 18.03 -15.49
N ILE A 122 -13.92 18.24 -16.62
CA ILE A 122 -13.32 18.20 -17.96
C ILE A 122 -12.24 19.28 -18.10
N ALA A 123 -12.53 20.51 -17.67
CA ALA A 123 -11.55 21.60 -17.71
C ALA A 123 -10.33 21.32 -16.80
N TYR A 124 -10.56 20.74 -15.61
CA TYR A 124 -9.50 20.30 -14.71
C TYR A 124 -8.64 19.22 -15.37
N LEU A 125 -9.27 18.15 -15.89
CA LEU A 125 -8.54 17.02 -16.48
C LEU A 125 -7.73 17.45 -17.70
N ARG A 126 -8.24 18.38 -18.50
CA ARG A 126 -7.52 18.96 -19.63
C ARG A 126 -6.26 19.69 -19.19
N ARG A 127 -6.35 20.57 -18.18
CA ARG A 127 -5.18 21.29 -17.65
C ARG A 127 -4.15 20.32 -17.07
N ARG A 128 -4.59 19.32 -16.28
CA ARG A 128 -3.73 18.28 -15.75
C ARG A 128 -2.97 17.54 -16.86
N PHE A 129 -3.67 17.15 -17.92
CA PHE A 129 -3.05 16.50 -19.08
C PHE A 129 -2.01 17.40 -19.73
N ASP A 130 -2.33 18.67 -19.98
CA ASP A 130 -1.41 19.61 -20.62
C ASP A 130 -0.15 19.85 -19.79
N THR A 131 -0.25 19.87 -18.47
CA THR A 131 0.88 19.94 -17.54
C THR A 131 1.72 18.67 -17.56
N LEU A 132 1.10 17.51 -17.40
CA LEU A 132 1.81 16.24 -17.24
C LEU A 132 2.47 15.76 -18.54
N ARG A 133 1.88 16.00 -19.71
CA ARG A 133 2.45 15.56 -21.00
C ARG A 133 3.84 16.16 -21.28
N ALA A 134 4.21 17.24 -20.62
CA ALA A 134 5.55 17.85 -20.73
C ALA A 134 6.60 17.12 -19.85
N VAL A 135 6.18 16.25 -18.95
CA VAL A 135 7.06 15.50 -18.04
C VAL A 135 7.35 14.13 -18.66
N PRO A 136 8.63 13.73 -18.83
CA PRO A 136 9.00 12.47 -19.50
C PRO A 136 8.32 11.22 -18.94
N ALA A 137 8.07 11.17 -17.62
CA ALA A 137 7.42 10.03 -16.96
C ALA A 137 5.97 9.80 -17.48
N PHE A 138 5.33 10.80 -18.07
CA PHE A 138 3.96 10.73 -18.61
C PHE A 138 3.93 10.71 -20.14
N ALA A 139 5.05 10.50 -20.78
CA ALA A 139 5.12 10.34 -22.23
C ALA A 139 4.22 9.17 -22.68
N GLY A 140 3.39 9.40 -23.69
CA GLY A 140 2.40 8.41 -24.16
C GLY A 140 1.02 8.51 -23.50
N MET A 141 0.82 9.40 -22.52
CA MET A 141 -0.52 9.73 -22.02
C MET A 141 -1.36 10.32 -23.14
N ARG A 142 -2.62 9.88 -23.22
CA ARG A 142 -3.60 10.33 -24.20
C ARG A 142 -4.76 11.02 -23.49
N TYR A 143 -5.40 11.96 -24.18
CA TYR A 143 -6.60 12.66 -23.72
C TYR A 143 -7.67 12.59 -24.81
N SER A 144 -8.92 12.33 -24.43
CA SER A 144 -10.05 12.40 -25.36
C SER A 144 -11.32 12.92 -24.68
N GLN A 145 -12.18 13.56 -25.47
CA GLN A 145 -13.58 13.84 -25.17
C GLN A 145 -14.52 13.10 -26.12
N ASP A 146 -13.97 12.35 -27.08
CA ASP A 146 -14.74 11.53 -28.01
C ASP A 146 -15.22 10.25 -27.30
N PRO A 147 -16.56 10.07 -27.16
CA PRO A 147 -17.14 8.87 -26.55
C PRO A 147 -16.69 7.57 -27.21
N THR A 148 -16.47 7.55 -28.52
CA THR A 148 -16.04 6.36 -29.29
C THR A 148 -14.61 5.98 -28.91
N VAL A 149 -13.71 6.95 -28.79
CA VAL A 149 -12.33 6.72 -28.36
C VAL A 149 -12.30 6.20 -26.91
N ILE A 150 -13.09 6.83 -26.03
CA ILE A 150 -13.18 6.44 -24.63
C ILE A 150 -13.77 5.03 -24.48
N ALA A 151 -14.79 4.69 -25.28
CA ALA A 151 -15.36 3.34 -25.33
C ALA A 151 -14.32 2.28 -25.78
N GLY A 152 -13.42 2.64 -26.69
CA GLY A 152 -12.30 1.79 -27.08
C GLY A 152 -11.29 1.53 -25.95
N TRP A 153 -11.12 2.48 -25.02
CA TRP A 153 -10.25 2.32 -23.86
C TRP A 153 -10.90 1.54 -22.72
N ALA A 154 -12.19 1.81 -22.46
CA ALA A 154 -12.96 1.17 -21.38
C ALA A 154 -14.43 1.01 -21.77
N PRO A 155 -14.78 -0.08 -22.50
CA PRO A 155 -16.13 -0.28 -23.03
C PRO A 155 -17.22 -0.20 -21.97
N LEU A 156 -17.03 -0.81 -20.80
CA LEU A 156 -18.02 -0.81 -19.73
C LEU A 156 -18.35 0.58 -19.19
N VAL A 157 -17.38 1.50 -19.27
CA VAL A 157 -17.59 2.89 -18.82
C VAL A 157 -18.56 3.63 -19.71
N MET A 158 -18.58 3.31 -20.99
CA MET A 158 -19.41 4.03 -21.99
C MET A 158 -20.70 3.29 -22.34
N ALA A 159 -20.77 1.96 -22.16
CA ALA A 159 -21.96 1.17 -22.47
C ALA A 159 -23.17 1.64 -21.66
N GLY A 160 -24.26 2.03 -22.36
CA GLY A 160 -25.50 2.55 -21.75
C GLY A 160 -25.41 3.95 -21.15
N ARG A 161 -24.35 4.69 -21.42
CA ARG A 161 -24.21 6.07 -20.96
C ARG A 161 -25.09 7.00 -21.78
N ASP A 162 -25.71 7.98 -21.11
CA ASP A 162 -26.49 9.03 -21.76
C ASP A 162 -25.58 9.79 -22.77
N PRO A 163 -25.94 9.82 -24.08
CA PRO A 163 -25.15 10.54 -25.09
C PRO A 163 -25.01 12.04 -24.85
N SER A 164 -25.92 12.64 -24.07
CA SER A 164 -25.85 14.06 -23.72
C SER A 164 -24.87 14.36 -22.60
N GLN A 165 -24.42 13.34 -21.86
CA GLN A 165 -23.47 13.49 -20.75
C GLN A 165 -22.08 13.80 -21.28
N ARG A 166 -21.61 15.02 -21.05
CA ARG A 166 -20.24 15.40 -21.42
C ARG A 166 -19.22 14.61 -20.58
N VAL A 167 -18.26 14.01 -21.26
CA VAL A 167 -17.22 13.15 -20.70
C VAL A 167 -15.85 13.54 -21.24
N ALA A 168 -14.82 13.38 -20.42
CA ALA A 168 -13.42 13.36 -20.85
C ALA A 168 -12.66 12.28 -20.13
N ALA A 169 -11.60 11.78 -20.77
CA ALA A 169 -10.72 10.81 -20.17
C ALA A 169 -9.25 11.06 -20.52
N THR A 170 -8.35 10.67 -19.60
CA THR A 170 -6.94 10.41 -19.90
C THR A 170 -6.69 8.92 -19.84
N TRP A 171 -5.72 8.44 -20.61
CA TRP A 171 -5.37 7.03 -20.69
C TRP A 171 -3.87 6.87 -20.91
N HIS A 172 -3.25 5.92 -20.19
CA HIS A 172 -1.84 5.58 -20.37
C HIS A 172 -1.67 4.06 -20.47
N PRO A 173 -1.01 3.55 -21.55
CA PRO A 173 -0.91 2.10 -21.79
C PRO A 173 0.01 1.36 -20.83
N ALA A 174 0.99 2.04 -20.25
CA ALA A 174 2.01 1.44 -19.38
C ALA A 174 1.60 1.33 -17.90
N GLY A 175 0.31 1.52 -17.59
CA GLY A 175 -0.22 1.23 -16.26
C GLY A 175 -0.05 -0.26 -15.89
N THR A 176 -0.12 -0.56 -14.60
CA THR A 176 0.10 -1.93 -14.11
C THR A 176 -0.86 -2.32 -13.00
N ASP A 177 -1.24 -3.59 -13.01
CA ASP A 177 -1.81 -4.31 -11.89
C ASP A 177 -0.73 -5.23 -11.29
N ILE A 178 -0.61 -5.24 -9.97
CA ILE A 178 0.42 -5.98 -9.25
C ILE A 178 -0.22 -6.89 -8.22
N ASP A 179 0.12 -8.18 -8.26
CA ASP A 179 -0.14 -9.10 -7.17
C ASP A 179 0.99 -8.98 -6.13
N PHE A 180 0.75 -8.12 -5.14
CA PHE A 180 1.71 -7.93 -4.05
C PHE A 180 1.84 -9.16 -3.15
N GLY A 181 0.85 -10.06 -3.15
CA GLY A 181 0.91 -11.32 -2.42
C GLY A 181 1.93 -12.27 -3.04
N VAL A 182 1.87 -12.48 -4.36
CA VAL A 182 2.84 -13.27 -5.11
C VAL A 182 4.23 -12.66 -4.96
N LEU A 183 4.38 -11.35 -5.19
CA LEU A 183 5.66 -10.66 -5.06
C LEU A 183 6.25 -10.80 -3.66
N THR A 184 5.44 -10.65 -2.60
CA THR A 184 5.90 -10.82 -1.20
C THR A 184 6.44 -12.22 -0.96
N ARG A 185 5.71 -13.25 -1.39
CA ARG A 185 6.14 -14.65 -1.23
C ARG A 185 7.43 -14.94 -1.99
N GLN A 186 7.57 -14.42 -3.21
CA GLN A 186 8.78 -14.61 -4.00
C GLN A 186 9.99 -13.91 -3.38
N LEU A 187 9.86 -12.65 -2.97
CA LEU A 187 10.94 -11.91 -2.30
C LEU A 187 11.36 -12.59 -0.98
N THR A 188 10.39 -13.12 -0.22
CA THR A 188 10.70 -13.82 1.05
C THR A 188 11.53 -15.09 0.82
N ARG A 189 11.40 -15.76 -0.33
CA ARG A 189 12.22 -16.96 -0.66
C ARG A 189 13.70 -16.62 -0.85
N LEU A 190 14.06 -15.37 -1.10
CA LEU A 190 15.44 -14.92 -1.23
C LEU A 190 16.12 -14.72 0.13
N ILE A 191 15.35 -14.67 1.23
CA ILE A 191 15.87 -14.38 2.57
C ILE A 191 16.68 -15.56 3.10
N THR A 192 17.85 -15.27 3.64
CA THR A 192 18.87 -16.27 4.05
C THR A 192 18.58 -16.98 5.36
N GLY A 193 17.67 -16.46 6.20
CA GLY A 193 17.31 -17.04 7.48
C GLY A 193 15.92 -17.69 7.48
N ASP A 194 15.36 -17.87 8.65
CA ASP A 194 14.11 -18.58 8.84
C ASP A 194 12.88 -17.69 8.60
N THR A 195 11.79 -18.28 8.16
CA THR A 195 10.45 -17.67 8.17
C THR A 195 9.62 -18.36 9.24
N LEU A 196 9.43 -17.67 10.36
CA LEU A 196 8.70 -18.17 11.54
C LEU A 196 7.22 -17.79 11.41
N LEU A 197 6.43 -18.66 10.80
CA LEU A 197 4.98 -18.51 10.70
C LEU A 197 4.29 -18.90 12.00
N GLY A 198 3.10 -18.35 12.30
CA GLY A 198 2.37 -18.58 13.53
C GLY A 198 3.02 -17.95 14.78
N HIS A 199 4.02 -17.09 14.60
CA HIS A 199 4.80 -16.46 15.68
C HIS A 199 4.34 -15.02 15.90
N GLU A 200 3.57 -14.78 16.96
CA GLU A 200 3.11 -13.44 17.35
C GLU A 200 4.16 -12.73 18.21
N ALA A 201 4.94 -11.81 17.63
CA ALA A 201 5.82 -10.92 18.40
C ALA A 201 4.97 -9.97 19.28
N ARG A 202 5.27 -9.93 20.59
CA ARG A 202 4.49 -9.14 21.56
C ARG A 202 5.29 -8.03 22.20
N THR A 203 6.58 -8.28 22.44
CA THR A 203 7.50 -7.31 23.02
C THR A 203 8.80 -7.27 22.22
N VAL A 204 9.40 -6.10 22.18
CA VAL A 204 10.73 -5.85 21.64
C VAL A 204 11.45 -5.02 22.69
N THR A 205 12.53 -5.55 23.27
CA THR A 205 13.24 -4.92 24.38
C THR A 205 14.74 -4.93 24.14
N ARG A 206 15.45 -3.97 24.68
CA ARG A 206 16.92 -3.91 24.59
C ARG A 206 17.56 -5.08 25.32
N THR A 207 18.58 -5.68 24.70
CA THR A 207 19.46 -6.63 25.38
C THR A 207 20.63 -5.88 26.05
N PRO A 208 21.27 -6.48 27.08
CA PRO A 208 22.46 -5.88 27.70
C PRO A 208 23.61 -5.61 26.71
N ASN A 209 23.67 -6.39 25.63
CA ASN A 209 24.73 -6.29 24.62
C ASN A 209 24.43 -5.28 23.50
N GLY A 210 23.37 -4.47 23.64
CA GLY A 210 23.04 -3.41 22.68
C GLY A 210 22.11 -3.81 21.54
N GLY A 211 21.80 -5.10 21.38
CA GLY A 211 20.80 -5.62 20.44
C GLY A 211 19.36 -5.56 20.98
N TRP A 212 18.49 -6.38 20.41
CA TRP A 212 17.07 -6.44 20.71
C TRP A 212 16.62 -7.86 20.98
N ARG A 213 15.78 -8.05 21.99
CA ARG A 213 15.06 -9.28 22.26
C ARG A 213 13.62 -9.15 21.83
N ILE A 214 13.21 -9.99 20.91
CA ILE A 214 11.83 -10.16 20.48
C ILE A 214 11.25 -11.34 21.25
N ALA A 215 10.19 -11.10 22.04
CA ALA A 215 9.50 -12.17 22.75
C ALA A 215 8.03 -12.21 22.36
N GLY A 216 7.46 -13.43 22.34
CA GLY A 216 6.11 -13.64 21.89
C GLY A 216 5.59 -15.04 22.09
N ARG A 217 4.65 -15.45 21.22
CA ARG A 217 4.02 -16.77 21.27
C ARG A 217 3.89 -17.38 19.89
N CYS A 218 4.10 -18.70 19.82
CA CYS A 218 3.68 -19.58 18.74
C CYS A 218 2.61 -20.53 19.30
N GLY A 219 1.34 -20.25 19.02
CA GLY A 219 0.24 -20.92 19.69
C GLY A 219 0.27 -20.70 21.22
N ARG A 220 0.46 -21.79 21.98
CA ARG A 220 0.57 -21.72 23.45
C ARG A 220 2.02 -21.60 23.95
N GLN A 221 3.00 -21.89 23.10
CA GLN A 221 4.42 -21.86 23.45
C GLN A 221 4.96 -20.43 23.43
N ARG A 222 5.89 -20.12 24.33
CA ARG A 222 6.65 -18.86 24.28
C ARG A 222 7.84 -19.06 23.35
N PHE A 223 8.24 -17.98 22.70
CA PHE A 223 9.50 -17.92 21.97
C PHE A 223 10.24 -16.64 22.31
N GLU A 224 11.55 -16.67 22.20
CA GLU A 224 12.44 -15.51 22.28
C GLU A 224 13.47 -15.61 21.15
N LEU A 225 13.74 -14.45 20.52
CA LEU A 225 14.75 -14.30 19.47
C LEU A 225 15.53 -13.02 19.74
N ASP A 226 16.84 -13.14 19.82
CA ASP A 226 17.74 -11.99 19.92
C ASP A 226 18.21 -11.58 18.50
N ALA A 227 18.29 -10.28 18.23
CA ALA A 227 18.70 -9.72 16.95
C ALA A 227 19.52 -8.45 17.15
N ASP A 228 20.50 -8.21 16.27
CA ASP A 228 21.27 -6.97 16.29
C ASP A 228 20.41 -5.79 15.82
N ARG A 229 19.58 -6.01 14.81
CA ARG A 229 18.65 -5.02 14.27
C ARG A 229 17.24 -5.58 14.12
N VAL A 230 16.25 -4.69 14.24
CA VAL A 230 14.83 -5.06 14.11
C VAL A 230 14.11 -4.10 13.17
N PHE A 231 13.44 -4.64 12.17
CA PHE A 231 12.47 -3.90 11.37
C PHE A 231 11.04 -4.34 11.73
N ILE A 232 10.19 -3.37 12.05
CA ILE A 232 8.78 -3.62 12.38
C ILE A 232 7.89 -3.22 11.21
N GLY A 233 7.59 -4.21 10.35
CA GLY A 233 6.67 -4.13 9.22
C GLY A 233 5.31 -4.75 9.53
N ALA A 234 4.81 -4.57 10.77
CA ALA A 234 3.62 -5.24 11.30
C ALA A 234 2.29 -4.52 10.95
N GLY A 235 2.28 -3.71 9.89
CA GLY A 235 1.08 -2.97 9.47
C GLY A 235 0.52 -2.11 10.61
N GLY A 236 -0.78 -2.21 10.88
CA GLY A 236 -1.43 -1.44 11.96
C GLY A 236 -0.85 -1.68 13.36
N HIS A 237 -0.21 -2.81 13.62
CA HIS A 237 0.43 -3.09 14.91
C HIS A 237 1.83 -2.50 15.08
N THR A 238 2.41 -1.90 14.04
CA THR A 238 3.76 -1.32 14.09
C THR A 238 3.89 -0.29 15.22
N LEU A 239 2.95 0.66 15.33
CA LEU A 239 2.98 1.67 16.39
C LEU A 239 2.97 1.04 17.79
N THR A 240 2.15 0.02 18.01
CA THR A 240 2.05 -0.67 19.31
C THR A 240 3.39 -1.30 19.71
N LEU A 241 4.06 -1.95 18.76
CA LEU A 241 5.36 -2.60 19.02
C LEU A 241 6.46 -1.57 19.26
N LEU A 242 6.52 -0.47 18.50
CA LEU A 242 7.45 0.63 18.71
C LEU A 242 7.23 1.31 20.07
N GLN A 243 5.96 1.50 20.49
CA GLN A 243 5.62 2.01 21.83
C GLN A 243 6.11 1.06 22.93
N ARG A 244 5.97 -0.24 22.76
CA ARG A 244 6.45 -1.26 23.71
C ARG A 244 7.98 -1.33 23.75
N ALA A 245 8.65 -1.07 22.63
CA ALA A 245 10.10 -0.95 22.56
C ALA A 245 10.63 0.33 23.25
N GLY A 246 9.74 1.25 23.64
CA GLY A 246 10.12 2.45 24.39
C GLY A 246 10.79 3.53 23.54
N LEU A 247 10.60 3.54 22.21
CA LEU A 247 11.23 4.51 21.33
C LEU A 247 10.73 5.93 21.60
N PRO A 248 11.62 6.89 21.83
CA PRO A 248 11.22 8.29 22.00
C PRO A 248 10.73 8.92 20.69
N GLU A 249 11.19 8.44 19.55
CA GLU A 249 10.89 8.97 18.21
C GLU A 249 9.41 8.87 17.85
N ILE A 250 8.67 7.91 18.46
CA ILE A 250 7.23 7.75 18.21
C ILE A 250 6.33 8.48 19.18
N ARG A 251 6.91 9.29 20.09
CA ARG A 251 6.08 10.01 21.08
C ARG A 251 5.18 11.03 20.39
N GLY A 252 3.90 10.99 20.73
CA GLY A 252 2.88 11.84 20.13
C GLY A 252 2.21 11.27 18.88
N TYR A 253 2.81 10.30 18.20
CA TYR A 253 2.15 9.64 17.08
C TYR A 253 0.94 8.83 17.52
N GLY A 254 -0.10 8.86 16.69
CA GLY A 254 -1.32 8.08 16.83
C GLY A 254 -1.70 7.41 15.52
N VAL A 255 -2.67 6.53 15.58
CA VAL A 255 -3.27 5.92 14.37
C VAL A 255 -4.79 6.01 14.44
N LEU A 256 -5.42 6.20 13.30
CA LEU A 256 -6.87 6.07 13.13
C LEU A 256 -7.13 4.83 12.28
N PRO A 257 -7.81 3.80 12.80
CA PRO A 257 -8.14 2.62 12.01
C PRO A 257 -9.25 2.96 11.02
N VAL A 258 -9.00 2.69 9.74
CA VAL A 258 -9.96 2.84 8.66
C VAL A 258 -9.99 1.53 7.87
N GLY A 259 -11.11 0.85 7.91
CA GLY A 259 -11.32 -0.35 7.10
C GLY A 259 -11.65 0.03 5.66
N ALA A 260 -11.43 -0.90 4.76
CA ALA A 260 -11.84 -0.80 3.37
C ALA A 260 -12.68 -2.02 2.95
N ALA A 261 -13.53 -1.82 1.95
CA ALA A 261 -14.26 -2.89 1.29
C ALA A 261 -14.39 -2.56 -0.20
N PHE A 262 -14.61 -3.59 -1.00
CA PHE A 262 -14.83 -3.46 -2.44
C PHE A 262 -16.06 -4.25 -2.87
N LEU A 263 -16.63 -3.85 -3.99
CA LEU A 263 -17.46 -4.72 -4.82
C LEU A 263 -16.53 -5.47 -5.77
N ARG A 264 -16.66 -6.79 -5.86
CA ARG A 264 -15.90 -7.65 -6.75
C ARG A 264 -16.84 -8.34 -7.72
N CYS A 265 -16.49 -8.35 -9.01
CA CYS A 265 -17.11 -9.18 -10.02
C CYS A 265 -16.07 -10.18 -10.54
N SER A 266 -16.40 -11.47 -10.46
CA SER A 266 -15.54 -12.58 -10.92
C SER A 266 -16.08 -13.23 -12.19
N ASP A 267 -17.11 -12.67 -12.80
CA ASP A 267 -17.62 -13.11 -14.09
C ASP A 267 -16.61 -12.80 -15.18
N GLN A 268 -16.13 -13.85 -15.86
CA GLN A 268 -15.05 -13.74 -16.85
C GLN A 268 -15.50 -13.05 -18.12
N GLU A 269 -16.79 -13.15 -18.50
CA GLU A 269 -17.33 -12.49 -19.70
C GLU A 269 -17.42 -10.98 -19.48
N ILE A 270 -17.82 -10.56 -18.27
CA ILE A 270 -17.84 -9.14 -17.89
C ILE A 270 -16.39 -8.62 -17.73
N ALA A 271 -15.53 -9.37 -17.05
CA ALA A 271 -14.14 -8.97 -16.81
C ALA A 271 -13.34 -8.83 -18.11
N ALA A 272 -13.63 -9.67 -19.11
CA ALA A 272 -13.02 -9.60 -20.43
C ALA A 272 -13.34 -8.32 -21.22
N GLN A 273 -14.41 -7.60 -20.84
CA GLN A 273 -14.81 -6.34 -21.49
C GLN A 273 -14.16 -5.11 -20.86
N HIS A 274 -13.32 -5.27 -19.82
CA HIS A 274 -12.69 -4.16 -19.14
C HIS A 274 -11.18 -4.36 -19.00
N HIS A 275 -10.39 -3.43 -19.55
CA HIS A 275 -8.95 -3.62 -19.71
C HIS A 275 -8.10 -2.63 -18.92
N ALA A 276 -8.72 -1.73 -18.15
CA ALA A 276 -8.05 -0.61 -17.49
C ALA A 276 -8.32 -0.55 -15.98
N LYS A 277 -7.54 0.25 -15.28
CA LYS A 277 -7.88 0.81 -13.98
C LYS A 277 -8.45 2.20 -14.21
N VAL A 278 -9.72 2.42 -13.86
CA VAL A 278 -10.46 3.66 -14.17
C VAL A 278 -10.76 4.41 -12.90
N TYR A 279 -10.13 5.56 -12.77
CA TYR A 279 -10.27 6.49 -11.66
C TYR A 279 -11.15 7.67 -12.05
N GLY A 280 -11.70 8.37 -11.08
CA GLY A 280 -12.49 9.57 -11.28
C GLY A 280 -12.15 10.69 -10.32
N GLN A 281 -12.80 11.83 -10.52
CA GLN A 281 -12.65 12.98 -9.66
C GLN A 281 -13.45 12.81 -8.36
N ALA A 282 -12.84 13.20 -7.23
CA ALA A 282 -13.54 13.31 -5.97
C ALA A 282 -14.67 14.35 -6.05
N SER A 283 -15.77 14.09 -5.39
CA SER A 283 -16.79 15.13 -5.18
C SER A 283 -16.20 16.28 -4.37
N LEU A 284 -16.67 17.51 -4.58
CA LEU A 284 -16.25 18.67 -3.79
C LEU A 284 -16.38 18.37 -2.28
N GLY A 285 -15.31 18.62 -1.52
CA GLY A 285 -15.27 18.38 -0.08
C GLY A 285 -15.03 16.93 0.35
N ALA A 286 -14.96 15.97 -0.58
CA ALA A 286 -14.62 14.60 -0.23
C ALA A 286 -13.09 14.44 -0.03
N PRO A 287 -12.66 13.65 0.98
CA PRO A 287 -11.24 13.38 1.17
C PRO A 287 -10.62 12.69 -0.06
N PRO A 288 -9.38 13.02 -0.43
CA PRO A 288 -8.73 12.45 -1.62
C PRO A 288 -8.70 10.93 -1.70
N MET A 289 -8.73 10.26 -0.55
CA MET A 289 -8.66 8.79 -0.43
C MET A 289 -10.00 8.06 -0.63
N SER A 290 -11.05 8.79 -0.97
CA SER A 290 -12.43 8.31 -0.93
C SER A 290 -13.09 8.14 -2.29
N VAL A 291 -12.33 8.28 -3.37
CA VAL A 291 -12.89 8.11 -4.72
C VAL A 291 -12.85 6.64 -5.09
N PRO A 292 -14.01 5.98 -5.21
CA PRO A 292 -14.04 4.64 -5.77
C PRO A 292 -13.53 4.65 -7.23
N HIS A 293 -12.85 3.60 -7.61
CA HIS A 293 -12.35 3.36 -8.96
C HIS A 293 -12.77 1.96 -9.43
N LEU A 294 -12.92 1.80 -10.75
CA LEU A 294 -13.25 0.52 -11.39
C LEU A 294 -11.98 -0.08 -11.98
N ASP A 295 -11.50 -1.13 -11.35
CA ASP A 295 -10.21 -1.72 -11.68
C ASP A 295 -10.36 -3.10 -12.29
N ARG A 296 -9.64 -3.35 -13.39
CA ARG A 296 -9.24 -4.71 -13.74
C ARG A 296 -8.17 -5.19 -12.76
N ARG A 297 -8.39 -6.35 -12.17
CA ARG A 297 -7.43 -7.06 -11.31
C ARG A 297 -7.09 -8.41 -11.95
N VAL A 298 -5.83 -8.83 -11.83
CA VAL A 298 -5.41 -10.18 -12.17
C VAL A 298 -4.89 -10.85 -10.90
N VAL A 299 -5.59 -11.88 -10.47
CA VAL A 299 -5.25 -12.63 -9.25
C VAL A 299 -5.30 -14.13 -9.58
N ASP A 300 -4.24 -14.83 -9.23
CA ASP A 300 -4.06 -16.27 -9.53
C ASP A 300 -4.25 -16.62 -11.03
N GLY A 301 -3.98 -15.66 -11.92
CA GLY A 301 -4.10 -15.79 -13.38
C GLY A 301 -5.46 -15.39 -13.93
N ASP A 302 -6.48 -15.25 -13.12
CA ASP A 302 -7.82 -14.87 -13.53
C ASP A 302 -8.06 -13.36 -13.48
N ALA A 303 -8.84 -12.85 -14.45
CA ALA A 303 -9.25 -11.46 -14.49
C ALA A 303 -10.53 -11.25 -13.66
N HIS A 304 -10.53 -10.18 -12.88
CA HIS A 304 -11.66 -9.76 -12.06
C HIS A 304 -11.87 -8.25 -12.20
N LEU A 305 -13.07 -7.78 -11.86
CA LEU A 305 -13.30 -6.36 -11.64
C LEU A 305 -13.44 -6.06 -10.16
N MET A 306 -12.83 -4.97 -9.73
CA MET A 306 -12.99 -4.43 -8.39
C MET A 306 -13.49 -3.00 -8.46
N PHE A 307 -14.50 -2.67 -7.65
CA PHE A 307 -14.96 -1.30 -7.50
C PHE A 307 -14.92 -0.87 -6.04
N GLY A 308 -14.27 0.23 -5.75
CA GLY A 308 -14.03 0.78 -4.41
C GLY A 308 -12.73 1.58 -4.38
N PRO A 309 -12.14 1.82 -3.20
CA PRO A 309 -12.56 1.33 -1.88
C PRO A 309 -13.75 2.08 -1.31
N TYR A 310 -14.55 1.38 -0.53
CA TYR A 310 -15.53 1.97 0.38
C TYR A 310 -14.94 1.99 1.78
N ALA A 311 -15.01 3.13 2.45
CA ALA A 311 -14.58 3.20 3.84
C ALA A 311 -15.51 2.39 4.74
N THR A 312 -14.92 1.57 5.60
CA THR A 312 -15.61 0.86 6.67
C THR A 312 -14.99 1.26 8.01
N PHE A 313 -15.73 1.10 9.09
CA PHE A 313 -15.20 1.40 10.43
C PHE A 313 -14.86 0.10 11.15
N SER A 314 -13.70 0.09 11.75
CA SER A 314 -13.29 -0.97 12.66
C SER A 314 -12.28 -0.42 13.65
N THR A 315 -12.35 -0.83 14.91
CA THR A 315 -11.31 -0.56 15.90
C THR A 315 -10.16 -1.58 15.84
N ARG A 316 -10.27 -2.55 14.95
CA ARG A 316 -9.17 -3.49 14.65
C ARG A 316 -8.11 -2.77 13.82
N LEU A 317 -6.85 -3.04 14.09
CA LEU A 317 -5.72 -2.49 13.33
C LEU A 317 -5.28 -3.40 12.19
N LEU A 318 -5.72 -4.64 12.17
CA LEU A 318 -5.52 -5.63 11.12
C LEU A 318 -6.84 -6.38 10.89
N THR A 319 -7.02 -6.99 9.73
CA THR A 319 -8.24 -7.75 9.38
C THR A 319 -8.51 -8.85 10.42
N ASN A 320 -7.46 -9.57 10.80
CA ASN A 320 -7.50 -10.60 11.84
C ASN A 320 -7.11 -10.07 13.24
N GLY A 321 -7.22 -8.75 13.46
CA GLY A 321 -6.94 -8.09 14.72
C GLY A 321 -8.10 -8.20 15.73
N ARG A 322 -7.87 -7.63 16.92
CA ARG A 322 -8.86 -7.55 18.00
C ARG A 322 -9.53 -6.19 17.99
N VAL A 323 -10.80 -6.13 18.39
CA VAL A 323 -11.53 -4.85 18.54
C VAL A 323 -10.90 -3.90 19.58
N THR A 324 -10.03 -4.40 20.43
CA THR A 324 -9.30 -3.63 21.44
C THR A 324 -7.98 -3.04 20.92
N ASP A 325 -7.54 -3.39 19.71
CA ASP A 325 -6.21 -3.03 19.21
C ASP A 325 -5.98 -1.52 19.15
N PHE A 326 -6.97 -0.77 18.64
CA PHE A 326 -6.90 0.70 18.59
C PHE A 326 -6.68 1.30 19.98
N PHE A 327 -7.47 0.87 20.97
CA PHE A 327 -7.36 1.39 22.34
C PHE A 327 -6.00 1.08 22.96
N GLY A 328 -5.38 -0.04 22.54
CA GLY A 328 -4.02 -0.40 22.90
C GLY A 328 -2.93 0.55 22.37
N THR A 329 -3.23 1.44 21.42
CA THR A 329 -2.29 2.46 20.92
C THR A 329 -2.41 3.80 21.65
N VAL A 330 -3.51 4.04 22.37
CA VAL A 330 -3.73 5.30 23.07
C VAL A 330 -2.84 5.38 24.31
N ARG A 331 -2.09 6.46 24.40
CA ARG A 331 -1.15 6.75 25.48
C ARG A 331 -1.33 8.22 25.93
N PRO A 332 -0.96 8.57 27.16
CA PRO A 332 -1.03 9.97 27.63
C PRO A 332 -0.31 10.95 26.70
N HIS A 333 0.82 10.53 26.10
CA HIS A 333 1.63 11.38 25.23
C HIS A 333 1.02 11.62 23.83
N ASN A 334 0.06 10.79 23.35
CA ASN A 334 -0.58 10.98 22.06
C ASN A 334 -2.07 11.35 22.14
N ALA A 335 -2.66 11.39 23.32
CA ALA A 335 -4.07 11.69 23.51
C ALA A 335 -4.46 13.07 22.93
N ARG A 336 -3.60 14.09 23.10
CA ARG A 336 -3.84 15.42 22.53
C ARG A 336 -3.83 15.40 20.99
N ALA A 337 -2.92 14.67 20.38
CA ALA A 337 -2.85 14.52 18.92
C ALA A 337 -4.11 13.85 18.37
N LEU A 338 -4.57 12.77 19.03
CA LEU A 338 -5.81 12.07 18.68
C LEU A 338 -7.04 12.99 18.77
N ILE A 339 -7.18 13.75 19.88
CA ILE A 339 -8.29 14.70 20.06
C ILE A 339 -8.25 15.77 18.96
N ARG A 340 -7.08 16.34 18.66
CA ARG A 340 -6.94 17.36 17.61
C ARG A 340 -7.27 16.78 16.22
N ALA A 341 -6.81 15.58 15.92
CA ALA A 341 -7.13 14.92 14.65
C ALA A 341 -8.64 14.71 14.48
N ILE A 342 -9.33 14.28 15.53
CA ILE A 342 -10.79 14.09 15.53
C ILE A 342 -11.52 15.44 15.40
N SER A 343 -11.14 16.44 16.19
CA SER A 343 -11.83 17.74 16.21
C SER A 343 -11.54 18.59 14.96
N GLY A 344 -10.33 18.47 14.40
CA GLY A 344 -9.89 19.23 13.23
C GLY A 344 -10.34 18.66 11.88
N ASN A 345 -10.79 17.41 11.84
CA ASN A 345 -11.18 16.74 10.57
C ASN A 345 -12.67 16.34 10.57
N ARG A 346 -13.54 17.28 10.96
CA ARG A 346 -15.00 17.03 11.06
C ARG A 346 -15.62 16.59 9.74
N ASP A 347 -15.16 17.16 8.62
CA ASP A 347 -15.63 16.81 7.28
C ASP A 347 -15.25 15.38 6.90
N LEU A 348 -14.02 14.96 7.22
CA LEU A 348 -13.59 13.57 7.06
C LEU A 348 -14.42 12.61 7.92
N LEU A 349 -14.67 12.97 9.18
CA LEU A 349 -15.50 12.16 10.08
C LEU A 349 -16.95 12.08 9.57
N GLY A 350 -17.52 13.19 9.14
CA GLY A 350 -18.84 13.23 8.52
C GLY A 350 -18.91 12.36 7.27
N TYR A 351 -17.89 12.43 6.42
CA TYR A 351 -17.78 11.55 5.26
C TYR A 351 -17.69 10.07 5.65
N LEU A 352 -16.82 9.69 6.59
CA LEU A 352 -16.68 8.31 7.06
C LEU A 352 -17.99 7.79 7.64
N ILE A 353 -18.68 8.58 8.46
CA ILE A 353 -20.00 8.25 9.00
C ILE A 353 -21.02 8.07 7.86
N GLY A 354 -21.01 8.98 6.87
CA GLY A 354 -21.89 8.88 5.69
C GLY A 354 -21.64 7.60 4.88
N GLN A 355 -20.39 7.19 4.73
CA GLN A 355 -20.02 5.94 4.06
C GLN A 355 -20.48 4.70 4.87
N LEU A 356 -20.35 4.75 6.20
CA LEU A 356 -20.83 3.67 7.08
C LEU A 356 -22.32 3.48 7.01
N LEU A 357 -23.07 4.58 6.98
CA LEU A 357 -24.54 4.59 6.91
C LEU A 357 -25.08 4.38 5.48
N ALA A 358 -24.19 4.37 4.48
CA ALA A 358 -24.62 4.18 3.09
C ALA A 358 -25.23 2.79 2.89
N SER A 359 -26.46 2.75 2.38
CA SER A 359 -27.13 1.51 2.00
C SER A 359 -26.39 0.79 0.87
N ARG A 360 -26.63 -0.52 0.73
CA ARG A 360 -26.09 -1.30 -0.40
C ARG A 360 -26.47 -0.67 -1.75
N GLY A 361 -27.71 -0.21 -1.89
CA GLY A 361 -28.17 0.46 -3.10
C GLY A 361 -27.39 1.73 -3.41
N ARG A 362 -27.17 2.62 -2.42
CA ARG A 362 -26.40 3.85 -2.60
C ARG A 362 -24.93 3.60 -3.01
N ARG A 363 -24.31 2.55 -2.47
CA ARG A 363 -22.96 2.12 -2.87
C ARG A 363 -22.96 1.62 -4.30
N PHE A 364 -23.98 0.85 -4.66
CA PHE A 364 -24.10 0.31 -6.02
C PHE A 364 -24.37 1.41 -7.07
N GLU A 365 -25.11 2.45 -6.72
CA GLU A 365 -25.29 3.62 -7.59
C GLU A 365 -23.97 4.34 -7.88
N GLN A 366 -22.99 4.31 -6.97
CA GLN A 366 -21.64 4.82 -7.26
C GLN A 366 -20.94 3.99 -8.33
N LEU A 367 -21.08 2.66 -8.31
CA LEU A 367 -20.57 1.79 -9.36
C LEU A 367 -21.22 2.11 -10.72
N ARG A 368 -22.54 2.32 -10.76
CA ARG A 368 -23.26 2.66 -11.99
C ARG A 368 -22.82 3.98 -12.62
N ARG A 369 -22.22 4.88 -11.87
CA ARG A 369 -21.59 6.08 -12.45
C ARG A 369 -20.39 5.74 -13.34
N TYR A 370 -19.71 4.62 -13.09
CA TYR A 370 -18.59 4.10 -13.88
C TYR A 370 -19.03 3.04 -14.87
N TYR A 371 -19.91 2.16 -14.47
CA TYR A 371 -20.47 1.09 -15.29
C TYR A 371 -22.02 1.14 -15.26
N PRO A 372 -22.67 1.89 -16.18
CA PRO A 372 -24.12 2.11 -16.14
C PRO A 372 -24.96 0.83 -16.15
N HIS A 373 -24.53 -0.19 -16.89
CA HIS A 373 -25.23 -1.48 -17.01
C HIS A 373 -24.87 -2.49 -15.90
N ALA A 374 -24.16 -2.08 -14.84
CA ALA A 374 -23.83 -3.00 -13.75
C ALA A 374 -25.09 -3.60 -13.12
N ASP A 375 -25.12 -4.94 -12.99
CA ASP A 375 -26.18 -5.68 -12.30
C ASP A 375 -25.72 -6.07 -10.89
N PRO A 376 -26.47 -5.77 -9.83
CA PRO A 376 -26.12 -6.15 -8.46
C PRO A 376 -25.88 -7.64 -8.24
N ARG A 377 -26.39 -8.51 -9.11
CA ARG A 377 -26.24 -9.96 -9.01
C ARG A 377 -24.84 -10.46 -9.35
N ASP A 378 -24.10 -9.67 -10.15
CA ASP A 378 -22.75 -10.03 -10.62
C ASP A 378 -21.65 -9.58 -9.64
N TRP A 379 -22.03 -8.87 -8.58
CA TRP A 379 -21.10 -8.23 -7.66
C TRP A 379 -21.27 -8.70 -6.23
N GLU A 380 -20.18 -9.15 -5.64
CA GLU A 380 -20.11 -9.48 -4.22
C GLU A 380 -19.39 -8.40 -3.40
N TRP A 381 -19.80 -8.25 -2.16
CA TRP A 381 -19.11 -7.37 -1.21
C TRP A 381 -17.98 -8.11 -0.54
N ILE A 382 -16.74 -7.65 -0.72
CA ILE A 382 -15.56 -8.20 -0.06
C ILE A 382 -14.99 -7.19 0.93
N THR A 383 -14.62 -7.67 2.12
CA THR A 383 -13.87 -6.88 3.08
C THR A 383 -12.40 -6.88 2.66
N ALA A 384 -11.80 -5.71 2.58
CA ALA A 384 -10.39 -5.53 2.27
C ALA A 384 -9.55 -5.27 3.54
N GLY A 385 -8.30 -4.92 3.35
CA GLY A 385 -7.38 -4.66 4.45
C GLY A 385 -7.77 -3.48 5.35
N GLN A 386 -7.27 -3.49 6.57
CA GLN A 386 -7.36 -2.37 7.49
C GLN A 386 -6.22 -1.39 7.21
N ARG A 387 -6.54 -0.09 7.23
CA ARG A 387 -5.57 0.99 7.16
C ARG A 387 -5.40 1.62 8.53
N ALA A 388 -4.17 1.71 9.00
CA ALA A 388 -3.81 2.50 10.16
C ALA A 388 -3.36 3.89 9.68
N GLN A 389 -4.34 4.81 9.54
CA GLN A 389 -4.05 6.17 9.09
C GLN A 389 -3.23 6.90 10.16
N LEU A 390 -2.06 7.39 9.77
CA LEU A 390 -1.12 8.01 10.70
C LEU A 390 -1.61 9.38 11.17
N ILE A 391 -1.49 9.62 12.46
CA ILE A 391 -1.69 10.92 13.10
C ILE A 391 -0.34 11.38 13.64
N ALA A 392 0.14 12.52 13.13
CA ALA A 392 1.37 13.14 13.60
C ALA A 392 1.19 13.78 15.00
N PRO A 393 2.28 14.09 15.73
CA PRO A 393 2.21 14.68 17.08
C PRO A 393 1.44 16.00 17.15
N ASN A 394 1.39 16.77 16.06
CA ASN A 394 0.60 18.01 15.97
C ASN A 394 -0.91 17.77 15.74
N GLY A 395 -1.36 16.52 15.56
CA GLY A 395 -2.73 16.14 15.26
C GLY A 395 -3.10 16.12 13.78
N GLU A 396 -2.13 16.33 12.89
CA GLU A 396 -2.32 16.25 11.44
C GLU A 396 -2.46 14.80 10.98
N LEU A 397 -3.43 14.52 10.10
CA LEU A 397 -3.54 13.25 9.42
C LEU A 397 -2.51 13.20 8.28
N ARG A 398 -1.53 12.31 8.40
CA ARG A 398 -0.50 12.11 7.40
C ARG A 398 -0.96 11.16 6.32
N THR A 399 -0.91 11.60 5.07
CA THR A 399 -1.06 10.71 3.90
C THR A 399 0.28 10.06 3.57
N GLY A 400 0.25 8.81 3.13
CA GLY A 400 1.46 8.05 2.81
C GLY A 400 2.04 7.25 3.99
N THR A 401 3.32 6.94 3.89
CA THR A 401 4.07 6.15 4.86
C THR A 401 5.14 7.00 5.53
N GLU A 402 5.43 6.73 6.79
CA GLU A 402 6.51 7.37 7.54
C GLU A 402 7.42 6.30 8.15
N LEU A 403 8.69 6.37 7.78
CA LEU A 403 9.73 5.49 8.29
C LEU A 403 10.34 6.10 9.56
N VAL A 404 10.07 5.45 10.68
CA VAL A 404 10.65 5.81 11.97
C VAL A 404 11.88 4.95 12.21
N VAL A 405 13.00 5.58 12.52
CA VAL A 405 14.28 4.91 12.83
C VAL A 405 14.78 5.43 14.17
N SER A 406 15.21 4.55 15.06
CA SER A 406 15.82 4.94 16.33
C SER A 406 17.11 5.73 16.11
N ALA A 407 17.46 6.60 17.07
CA ALA A 407 18.65 7.44 16.98
C ALA A 407 19.96 6.66 16.80
N ASP A 408 20.02 5.43 17.32
CA ASP A 408 21.18 4.54 17.18
C ASP A 408 21.13 3.65 15.93
N GLY A 409 20.08 3.76 15.11
CA GLY A 409 19.95 3.03 13.85
C GLY A 409 19.78 1.51 13.99
N THR A 410 19.32 1.00 15.14
CA THR A 410 19.22 -0.45 15.37
C THR A 410 17.79 -0.99 15.32
N ILE A 411 16.78 -0.13 15.39
CA ILE A 411 15.38 -0.51 15.20
C ILE A 411 14.68 0.50 14.31
N ALA A 412 13.83 0.02 13.44
CA ALA A 412 12.97 0.85 12.62
C ALA A 412 11.57 0.27 12.49
N GLY A 413 10.62 1.10 12.13
CA GLY A 413 9.26 0.67 11.81
C GLY A 413 8.60 1.56 10.79
N LEU A 414 7.70 1.00 10.00
CA LEU A 414 6.95 1.75 9.00
C LEU A 414 5.53 2.00 9.49
N LEU A 415 5.18 3.29 9.62
CA LEU A 415 3.84 3.76 9.98
C LEU A 415 3.10 4.28 8.75
N GLY A 416 1.76 4.32 8.80
CA GLY A 416 0.93 4.91 7.77
C GLY A 416 0.39 3.92 6.74
N ALA A 417 -0.05 4.46 5.60
CA ALA A 417 -0.75 3.73 4.55
C ALA A 417 -0.23 4.13 3.15
N SER A 418 -1.05 3.89 2.12
CA SER A 418 -0.73 4.14 0.70
C SER A 418 -0.22 5.58 0.39
N PRO A 419 0.72 5.72 -0.60
CA PRO A 419 1.31 4.67 -1.40
C PRO A 419 2.39 3.93 -0.62
N GLY A 420 2.23 2.63 -0.44
CA GLY A 420 3.15 1.81 0.35
C GLY A 420 3.79 0.72 -0.50
N ALA A 421 3.01 -0.29 -0.90
CA ALA A 421 3.53 -1.49 -1.55
C ALA A 421 4.28 -1.19 -2.86
N SER A 422 3.75 -0.32 -3.72
CA SER A 422 4.40 0.05 -4.98
C SER A 422 5.67 0.90 -4.81
N THR A 423 5.86 1.51 -3.63
CA THR A 423 7.04 2.30 -3.28
C THR A 423 7.92 1.63 -2.22
N ALA A 424 7.75 0.31 -2.01
CA ALA A 424 8.51 -0.43 -1.01
C ALA A 424 10.03 -0.34 -1.24
N VAL A 425 10.47 -0.40 -2.48
CA VAL A 425 11.90 -0.36 -2.84
C VAL A 425 12.57 0.95 -2.41
N PRO A 426 12.11 2.14 -2.81
CA PRO A 426 12.74 3.39 -2.37
C PRO A 426 12.67 3.60 -0.85
N ILE A 427 11.59 3.14 -0.18
CA ILE A 427 11.46 3.22 1.27
C ILE A 427 12.54 2.35 1.96
N MET A 428 12.74 1.12 1.48
CA MET A 428 13.75 0.23 2.05
C MET A 428 15.18 0.66 1.72
N ILE A 429 15.42 1.28 0.57
CA ILE A 429 16.68 1.93 0.23
C ILE A 429 16.99 3.08 1.21
N ASP A 430 15.98 3.91 1.54
CA ASP A 430 16.17 4.97 2.54
C ASP A 430 16.50 4.40 3.92
N LEU A 431 15.85 3.29 4.32
CA LEU A 431 16.19 2.59 5.54
C LEU A 431 17.62 2.06 5.54
N LEU A 432 18.03 1.37 4.50
CA LEU A 432 19.40 0.82 4.38
C LEU A 432 20.44 1.93 4.46
N ARG A 433 20.21 3.07 3.82
CA ARG A 433 21.08 4.23 3.90
C ARG A 433 21.23 4.78 5.33
N ARG A 434 20.15 4.77 6.11
CA ARG A 434 20.15 5.24 7.51
C ARG A 434 20.75 4.21 8.47
N TRP A 435 20.52 2.93 8.21
CA TRP A 435 21.00 1.86 9.05
C TRP A 435 22.49 1.56 8.85
N PHE A 436 22.98 1.73 7.61
CA PHE A 436 24.30 1.32 7.18
C PHE A 436 25.00 2.44 6.40
N PRO A 437 25.20 3.63 7.01
CA PRO A 437 25.73 4.78 6.28
C PRO A 437 27.18 4.56 5.79
N ALA A 438 27.97 3.76 6.47
CA ALA A 438 29.34 3.42 6.06
C ALA A 438 29.34 2.48 4.86
N GLU A 439 28.54 1.42 4.90
CA GLU A 439 28.42 0.39 3.87
C GLU A 439 27.68 0.90 2.63
N TRP A 440 26.73 1.82 2.83
CA TRP A 440 25.87 2.31 1.75
C TRP A 440 26.65 2.87 0.56
N SER A 441 27.78 3.52 0.79
CA SER A 441 28.62 4.06 -0.29
C SER A 441 29.11 2.97 -1.27
N SER A 442 29.34 1.75 -0.78
CA SER A 442 29.72 0.59 -1.60
C SER A 442 28.49 -0.15 -2.13
N TRP A 443 27.46 -0.33 -1.32
CA TRP A 443 26.26 -1.09 -1.69
C TRP A 443 25.47 -0.46 -2.85
N ARG A 444 25.32 0.86 -2.86
CA ARG A 444 24.57 1.57 -3.92
C ARG A 444 25.13 1.34 -5.33
N HIS A 445 26.38 0.90 -5.45
CA HIS A 445 27.06 0.64 -6.72
C HIS A 445 27.10 -0.84 -7.11
N ARG A 446 26.52 -1.72 -6.31
CA ARG A 446 26.49 -3.16 -6.62
C ARG A 446 25.45 -3.48 -7.68
N ALA A 447 25.86 -4.33 -8.63
CA ALA A 447 24.98 -4.74 -9.74
C ALA A 447 23.68 -5.41 -9.28
N GLU A 448 23.72 -6.13 -8.14
CA GLU A 448 22.58 -6.80 -7.56
C GLU A 448 21.42 -5.86 -7.19
N PHE A 449 21.68 -4.56 -7.09
CA PHE A 449 20.65 -3.56 -6.88
C PHE A 449 19.89 -3.16 -8.15
N GLY A 450 20.42 -3.48 -9.36
CA GLY A 450 19.79 -3.06 -10.62
C GLY A 450 19.62 -1.54 -10.75
N LEU A 451 20.30 -0.76 -9.89
CA LEU A 451 20.15 0.69 -9.80
C LEU A 451 21.21 1.45 -10.62
N LEU A 452 22.18 0.72 -11.19
CA LEU A 452 23.38 1.27 -11.81
C LEU A 452 23.21 1.74 -13.26
N ALA A 453 22.03 1.64 -13.84
CA ALA A 453 21.78 2.12 -15.20
C ALA A 453 20.95 3.40 -15.17
N SER A 454 21.56 4.52 -14.91
CA SER A 454 21.04 5.86 -15.26
C SER A 454 22.20 6.78 -15.55
#